data_c2f3ad311af71d49ad13d555f9044ade
#
_entry.id   c2f3ad311af71d49ad13d555f9044ade
#
_cell.length_a   1.000
_cell.length_b   1.000
_cell.length_c   1.000
_cell.angle_alpha   90.00
_cell.angle_beta   90.00
_cell.angle_gamma   90.00
#
_symmetry.space_group_name_H-M   'P 1'
#
loop_
_entity.id
_entity.type
_entity.pdbx_description
1 polymer ?
#
loop_
_entity_poly.entity_id
_entity_poly.type
_entity_poly.pdbx_seq_one_letter_code
_entity_poly.pdbx_strand_id
1 'polypeptide(L)'
;ESFLEIKDVLTKYKIDSYTSFQNFALYSSHNKVERYFVIYDLIKRSLPIQGDVIEFGIWNGNNTVFISKILSVLKSNKKIFGVDHFKGLDKKDFSGFDKSEFIDRWKGNYEQLQDVIKFFELDNISIINSHVMHTKKYLDKDQKFSFVYIDVDLYKPTMQILDIIKDYVVKGSIICFDEGNNEDFPGEQKALEEFLERYPDEYDIEYLDCECPDVILIKK
;
A
#
# COMPACT_ATOMS: atom_id res chain seq x y z
N GLU A 1 -8.20 -13.08 15.06
CA GLU A 1 -8.43 -14.50 14.65
C GLU A 1 -7.18 -15.03 13.96
N SER A 2 -6.62 -16.12 14.44
CA SER A 2 -5.34 -16.58 13.93
C SER A 2 -5.49 -17.23 12.55
N PHE A 3 -4.54 -16.93 11.66
CA PHE A 3 -4.42 -17.59 10.34
C PHE A 3 -4.33 -19.12 10.46
N LEU A 4 -3.86 -19.62 11.60
CA LEU A 4 -3.79 -21.05 11.91
C LEU A 4 -5.18 -21.69 12.02
N GLU A 5 -6.15 -21.00 12.59
CA GLU A 5 -7.51 -21.53 12.77
C GLU A 5 -8.25 -21.74 11.44
N ILE A 6 -8.14 -20.81 10.49
CA ILE A 6 -8.76 -20.97 9.17
C ILE A 6 -8.07 -22.10 8.38
N LYS A 7 -6.76 -22.24 8.49
CA LYS A 7 -6.00 -23.33 7.86
C LYS A 7 -6.47 -24.69 8.36
N ASP A 8 -6.77 -24.79 9.66
CA ASP A 8 -7.28 -26.04 10.26
C ASP A 8 -8.67 -26.38 9.72
N VAL A 9 -9.55 -25.39 9.57
CA VAL A 9 -10.88 -25.57 8.96
C VAL A 9 -10.74 -26.03 7.50
N LEU A 10 -9.92 -25.35 6.70
CA LEU A 10 -9.68 -25.70 5.29
C LEU A 10 -9.14 -27.15 5.17
N THR A 11 -8.19 -27.52 6.03
CA THR A 11 -7.60 -28.87 6.07
C THR A 11 -8.61 -29.92 6.47
N LYS A 12 -9.36 -29.69 7.55
CA LYS A 12 -10.39 -30.60 8.07
C LYS A 12 -11.46 -30.98 7.04
N TYR A 13 -11.92 -29.95 6.29
CA TYR A 13 -12.98 -30.12 5.30
C TYR A 13 -12.45 -30.30 3.87
N LYS A 14 -11.12 -30.45 3.69
CA LYS A 14 -10.45 -30.67 2.40
C LYS A 14 -10.83 -29.60 1.37
N ILE A 15 -10.93 -28.34 1.81
CA ILE A 15 -11.23 -27.21 0.95
C ILE A 15 -9.96 -26.85 0.16
N ASP A 16 -10.04 -26.92 -1.16
CA ASP A 16 -8.95 -26.52 -2.04
C ASP A 16 -8.83 -24.99 -2.17
N SER A 17 -7.68 -24.53 -2.67
CA SER A 17 -7.39 -23.10 -2.80
C SER A 17 -8.35 -22.36 -3.74
N TYR A 18 -8.83 -23.00 -4.80
CA TYR A 18 -9.80 -22.40 -5.73
C TYR A 18 -11.14 -22.19 -5.06
N THR A 19 -11.64 -23.20 -4.34
CA THR A 19 -12.90 -23.11 -3.58
C THR A 19 -12.82 -22.03 -2.51
N SER A 20 -11.70 -21.93 -1.76
CA SER A 20 -11.53 -20.88 -0.74
C SER A 20 -11.48 -19.48 -1.39
N PHE A 21 -10.84 -19.34 -2.52
CA PHE A 21 -10.82 -18.07 -3.27
C PHE A 21 -12.21 -17.66 -3.76
N GLN A 22 -12.98 -18.57 -4.34
CA GLN A 22 -14.35 -18.30 -4.79
C GLN A 22 -15.31 -17.93 -3.65
N ASN A 23 -15.02 -18.35 -2.45
CA ASN A 23 -15.80 -18.09 -1.24
C ASN A 23 -15.02 -17.18 -0.26
N PHE A 24 -14.37 -16.15 -0.79
CA PHE A 24 -13.53 -15.22 -0.04
C PHE A 24 -14.20 -14.72 1.25
N ALA A 25 -15.45 -14.29 1.20
CA ALA A 25 -16.16 -13.76 2.37
C ALA A 25 -16.39 -14.81 3.48
N LEU A 26 -16.42 -16.11 3.13
CA LEU A 26 -16.58 -17.20 4.09
C LEU A 26 -15.27 -17.51 4.85
N TYR A 27 -14.12 -17.32 4.18
CA TYR A 27 -12.82 -17.76 4.70
C TYR A 27 -11.90 -16.59 5.09
N SER A 28 -12.31 -15.35 4.86
CA SER A 28 -11.54 -14.17 5.23
C SER A 28 -11.87 -13.69 6.64
N SER A 29 -10.86 -13.17 7.34
CA SER A 29 -11.06 -12.47 8.60
C SER A 29 -11.80 -11.14 8.42
N HIS A 30 -12.39 -10.63 9.50
CA HIS A 30 -13.04 -9.32 9.51
C HIS A 30 -12.06 -8.23 9.07
N ASN A 31 -10.83 -8.21 9.59
CA ASN A 31 -9.80 -7.23 9.26
C ASN A 31 -9.47 -7.20 7.76
N LYS A 32 -9.42 -8.37 7.10
CA LYS A 32 -9.21 -8.43 5.64
C LYS A 32 -10.36 -7.83 4.86
N VAL A 33 -11.60 -8.09 5.28
CA VAL A 33 -12.78 -7.51 4.64
C VAL A 33 -12.83 -6.01 4.86
N GLU A 34 -12.62 -5.55 6.12
CA GLU A 34 -12.57 -4.14 6.51
C GLU A 34 -11.54 -3.35 5.70
N ARG A 35 -10.28 -3.85 5.62
CA ARG A 35 -9.21 -3.25 4.81
C ARG A 35 -9.67 -2.95 3.39
N TYR A 36 -10.34 -3.88 2.72
CA TYR A 36 -10.81 -3.67 1.36
C TYR A 36 -11.90 -2.61 1.25
N PHE A 37 -12.80 -2.50 2.22
CA PHE A 37 -13.80 -1.44 2.25
C PHE A 37 -13.17 -0.07 2.49
N VAL A 38 -12.24 0.03 3.43
CA VAL A 38 -11.51 1.27 3.72
C VAL A 38 -10.75 1.74 2.46
N ILE A 39 -9.99 0.84 1.81
CA ILE A 39 -9.27 1.19 0.58
C ILE A 39 -10.23 1.61 -0.52
N TYR A 40 -11.36 0.92 -0.70
CA TYR A 40 -12.38 1.29 -1.67
C TYR A 40 -12.90 2.72 -1.44
N ASP A 41 -13.23 3.07 -0.21
CA ASP A 41 -13.74 4.39 0.15
C ASP A 41 -12.68 5.48 -0.04
N LEU A 42 -11.42 5.23 0.33
CA LEU A 42 -10.32 6.16 0.11
C LEU A 42 -10.05 6.40 -1.38
N ILE A 43 -10.03 5.34 -2.19
CA ILE A 43 -9.91 5.47 -3.64
C ILE A 43 -11.07 6.29 -4.20
N LYS A 44 -12.30 6.03 -3.77
CA LYS A 44 -13.49 6.76 -4.20
C LYS A 44 -13.41 8.26 -3.82
N ARG A 45 -12.93 8.58 -2.61
CA ARG A 45 -12.67 9.98 -2.17
C ARG A 45 -11.63 10.66 -3.05
N SER A 46 -10.62 9.93 -3.55
CA SER A 46 -9.54 10.46 -4.37
C SER A 46 -9.90 10.65 -5.85
N LEU A 47 -11.01 10.07 -6.34
CA LEU A 47 -11.37 10.14 -7.77
C LEU A 47 -11.50 11.56 -8.33
N PRO A 48 -12.14 12.53 -7.64
CA PRO A 48 -12.27 13.89 -8.17
C PRO A 48 -10.97 14.69 -8.14
N ILE A 49 -9.94 14.19 -7.44
CA ILE A 49 -8.64 14.87 -7.32
C ILE A 49 -7.79 14.57 -8.55
N GLN A 50 -7.07 15.58 -9.05
CA GLN A 50 -6.17 15.40 -10.18
C GLN A 50 -5.02 14.45 -9.86
N GLY A 51 -4.67 13.59 -10.81
CA GLY A 51 -3.53 12.69 -10.74
C GLY A 51 -3.93 11.22 -10.64
N ASP A 52 -2.93 10.38 -10.71
CA ASP A 52 -3.01 8.94 -10.66
C ASP A 52 -2.92 8.40 -9.22
N VAL A 53 -2.73 7.10 -9.09
CA VAL A 53 -2.52 6.39 -7.83
C VAL A 53 -1.10 5.85 -7.79
N ILE A 54 -0.46 5.84 -6.62
CA ILE A 54 0.84 5.18 -6.41
C ILE A 54 0.83 4.41 -5.08
N GLU A 55 1.42 3.23 -5.10
CA GLU A 55 1.63 2.37 -3.92
C GLU A 55 3.11 2.05 -3.79
N PHE A 56 3.63 2.14 -2.59
CA PHE A 56 4.99 1.79 -2.21
C PHE A 56 4.98 0.60 -1.26
N GLY A 57 5.81 -0.41 -1.54
CA GLY A 57 5.84 -1.65 -0.78
C GLY A 57 4.75 -2.63 -1.24
N ILE A 58 4.73 -2.95 -2.54
CA ILE A 58 3.64 -3.76 -3.10
C ILE A 58 3.77 -5.26 -2.84
N TRP A 59 4.92 -5.72 -2.35
CA TRP A 59 5.19 -7.13 -2.08
C TRP A 59 4.78 -8.04 -3.26
N ASN A 60 3.71 -8.84 -3.12
CA ASN A 60 3.17 -9.70 -4.17
C ASN A 60 2.09 -9.01 -5.04
N GLY A 61 1.85 -7.71 -4.83
CA GLY A 61 0.94 -6.88 -5.62
C GLY A 61 -0.55 -7.03 -5.30
N ASN A 62 -0.91 -7.66 -4.16
CA ASN A 62 -2.32 -7.89 -3.81
C ASN A 62 -3.13 -6.59 -3.78
N ASN A 63 -2.61 -5.56 -3.09
CA ASN A 63 -3.30 -4.28 -2.95
C ASN A 63 -3.28 -3.48 -4.26
N THR A 64 -2.15 -3.44 -4.97
CA THR A 64 -2.04 -2.81 -6.31
C THR A 64 -3.07 -3.37 -7.29
N VAL A 65 -3.19 -4.70 -7.36
CA VAL A 65 -4.17 -5.39 -8.24
C VAL A 65 -5.60 -5.10 -7.80
N PHE A 66 -5.86 -5.07 -6.50
CA PHE A 66 -7.17 -4.72 -5.95
C PHE A 66 -7.57 -3.28 -6.32
N ILE A 67 -6.68 -2.31 -6.12
CA ILE A 67 -6.90 -0.90 -6.49
C ILE A 67 -7.13 -0.76 -8.01
N SER A 68 -6.34 -1.44 -8.84
CA SER A 68 -6.54 -1.46 -10.29
C SER A 68 -7.96 -1.89 -10.66
N LYS A 69 -8.44 -2.98 -10.04
CA LYS A 69 -9.81 -3.49 -10.25
C LYS A 69 -10.88 -2.51 -9.75
N ILE A 70 -10.65 -1.84 -8.61
CA ILE A 70 -11.55 -0.78 -8.11
C ILE A 70 -11.64 0.36 -9.13
N LEU A 71 -10.50 0.86 -9.62
CA LEU A 71 -10.49 1.93 -10.63
C LEU A 71 -11.29 1.55 -11.88
N SER A 72 -11.16 0.30 -12.34
CA SER A 72 -11.92 -0.23 -13.48
C SER A 72 -13.41 -0.32 -13.19
N VAL A 73 -13.82 -0.84 -12.02
CA VAL A 73 -15.23 -0.91 -11.58
C VAL A 73 -15.85 0.49 -11.48
N LEU A 74 -15.09 1.46 -11.00
CA LEU A 74 -15.50 2.86 -10.89
C LEU A 74 -15.39 3.64 -12.21
N LYS A 75 -15.01 2.97 -13.31
CA LYS A 75 -14.83 3.56 -14.65
C LYS A 75 -13.88 4.75 -14.64
N SER A 76 -12.84 4.69 -13.84
CA SER A 76 -11.81 5.72 -13.74
C SER A 76 -10.72 5.46 -14.79
N ASN A 77 -10.21 6.56 -15.38
CA ASN A 77 -9.07 6.50 -16.30
C ASN A 77 -7.72 6.64 -15.58
N LYS A 78 -7.72 6.70 -14.23
CA LYS A 78 -6.50 6.77 -13.44
C LYS A 78 -5.69 5.49 -13.57
N LYS A 79 -4.37 5.65 -13.57
CA LYS A 79 -3.41 4.54 -13.49
C LYS A 79 -3.01 4.31 -12.05
N ILE A 80 -2.50 3.10 -11.77
CA ILE A 80 -1.81 2.79 -10.53
C ILE A 80 -0.36 2.43 -10.82
N PHE A 81 0.56 3.08 -10.10
CA PHE A 81 1.98 2.80 -10.09
C PHE A 81 2.29 1.98 -8.83
N GLY A 82 2.84 0.79 -8.98
CA GLY A 82 3.31 -0.03 -7.87
C GLY A 82 4.82 -0.02 -7.78
N VAL A 83 5.39 0.32 -6.64
CA VAL A 83 6.84 0.45 -6.44
C VAL A 83 7.32 -0.58 -5.44
N ASP A 84 8.22 -1.46 -5.85
CA ASP A 84 8.90 -2.43 -4.98
C ASP A 84 10.18 -2.94 -5.67
N HIS A 85 11.17 -3.36 -4.91
CA HIS A 85 12.34 -4.06 -5.44
C HIS A 85 12.26 -5.58 -5.27
N PHE A 86 11.19 -6.10 -4.66
CA PHE A 86 10.85 -7.52 -4.47
C PHE A 86 11.86 -8.35 -3.66
N LYS A 87 12.81 -7.69 -2.98
CA LYS A 87 13.86 -8.37 -2.19
C LYS A 87 13.52 -8.48 -0.70
N GLY A 88 12.37 -7.93 -0.28
CA GLY A 88 11.96 -7.86 1.12
C GLY A 88 12.66 -6.75 1.89
N LEU A 89 12.50 -6.72 3.19
CA LEU A 89 13.07 -5.68 4.05
C LEU A 89 14.59 -5.85 4.18
N ASP A 90 15.36 -5.01 3.47
CA ASP A 90 16.83 -5.07 3.46
C ASP A 90 17.40 -4.46 4.75
N LYS A 91 18.31 -5.16 5.39
CA LYS A 91 18.97 -4.72 6.63
C LYS A 91 19.52 -3.29 6.59
N LYS A 92 19.98 -2.82 5.44
CA LYS A 92 20.54 -1.46 5.27
C LYS A 92 19.49 -0.35 5.46
N ASP A 93 18.21 -0.68 5.26
CA ASP A 93 17.09 0.25 5.34
C ASP A 93 16.55 0.40 6.76
N PHE A 94 16.96 -0.50 7.67
CA PHE A 94 16.61 -0.42 9.08
C PHE A 94 17.30 0.75 9.77
N SER A 95 16.61 1.33 10.74
CA SER A 95 17.07 2.37 11.66
C SER A 95 16.97 1.88 13.11
N GLY A 96 17.31 2.75 14.05
CA GLY A 96 17.12 2.46 15.48
C GLY A 96 15.65 2.46 15.93
N PHE A 97 14.72 2.88 15.08
CA PHE A 97 13.29 2.88 15.35
C PHE A 97 12.60 1.57 14.92
N ASP A 98 13.26 0.76 14.09
CA ASP A 98 12.66 -0.41 13.46
C ASP A 98 12.94 -1.69 14.24
N LYS A 99 12.00 -2.65 14.26
CA LYS A 99 12.17 -3.96 14.89
C LYS A 99 12.97 -4.90 13.98
N SER A 100 14.17 -5.28 14.40
CA SER A 100 15.12 -6.08 13.59
C SER A 100 14.64 -7.50 13.25
N GLU A 101 13.60 -8.00 13.90
CA GLU A 101 13.01 -9.33 13.65
C GLU A 101 12.35 -9.45 12.27
N PHE A 102 12.10 -8.31 11.59
CA PHE A 102 11.49 -8.26 10.28
C PHE A 102 12.52 -8.27 9.12
N ILE A 103 13.82 -8.25 9.40
CA ILE A 103 14.86 -8.32 8.37
C ILE A 103 14.64 -9.54 7.46
N ASP A 104 14.80 -9.33 6.14
CA ASP A 104 14.62 -10.35 5.08
C ASP A 104 13.19 -10.90 4.91
N ARG A 105 12.19 -10.35 5.60
CA ARG A 105 10.78 -10.72 5.39
C ARG A 105 10.19 -10.07 4.15
N TRP A 106 9.03 -10.54 3.75
CA TRP A 106 8.17 -10.01 2.67
C TRP A 106 8.87 -9.88 1.31
N LYS A 107 9.67 -10.90 0.93
CA LYS A 107 10.19 -11.02 -0.44
C LYS A 107 9.04 -11.28 -1.38
N GLY A 108 8.87 -10.39 -2.37
CA GLY A 108 7.85 -10.52 -3.39
C GLY A 108 8.31 -11.34 -4.59
N ASN A 109 7.37 -11.65 -5.49
CA ASN A 109 7.65 -12.32 -6.75
C ASN A 109 7.18 -11.46 -7.94
N TYR A 110 8.13 -10.73 -8.53
CA TYR A 110 7.86 -9.84 -9.66
C TYR A 110 7.30 -10.56 -10.88
N GLU A 111 7.85 -11.72 -11.24
CA GLU A 111 7.41 -12.49 -12.41
C GLU A 111 5.98 -13.00 -12.24
N GLN A 112 5.65 -13.53 -11.06
CA GLN A 112 4.29 -13.94 -10.73
C GLN A 112 3.30 -12.78 -10.84
N LEU A 113 3.67 -11.58 -10.35
CA LEU A 113 2.82 -10.41 -10.46
C LEU A 113 2.58 -10.00 -11.92
N GLN A 114 3.61 -10.04 -12.76
CA GLN A 114 3.47 -9.76 -14.20
C GLN A 114 2.51 -10.75 -14.89
N ASP A 115 2.61 -12.05 -14.55
CA ASP A 115 1.69 -13.06 -15.09
C ASP A 115 0.24 -12.82 -14.65
N VAL A 116 0.01 -12.41 -13.39
CA VAL A 116 -1.32 -12.05 -12.88
C VAL A 116 -1.88 -10.82 -13.61
N ILE A 117 -1.08 -9.76 -13.76
CA ILE A 117 -1.46 -8.55 -14.50
C ILE A 117 -1.89 -8.88 -15.93
N LYS A 118 -1.08 -9.69 -16.61
CA LYS A 118 -1.36 -10.14 -17.98
C LYS A 118 -2.61 -11.02 -18.06
N PHE A 119 -2.76 -11.96 -17.12
CA PHE A 119 -3.90 -12.88 -17.10
C PHE A 119 -5.25 -12.15 -16.96
N PHE A 120 -5.28 -11.09 -16.12
CA PHE A 120 -6.49 -10.28 -15.92
C PHE A 120 -6.60 -9.06 -16.85
N GLU A 121 -5.67 -8.89 -17.79
CA GLU A 121 -5.64 -7.75 -18.74
C GLU A 121 -5.73 -6.38 -18.04
N LEU A 122 -4.91 -6.19 -16.98
CA LEU A 122 -4.94 -4.98 -16.16
C LEU A 122 -4.05 -3.88 -16.76
N ASP A 123 -4.55 -3.21 -17.79
CA ASP A 123 -3.81 -2.22 -18.58
C ASP A 123 -3.52 -0.90 -17.83
N ASN A 124 -4.16 -0.69 -16.68
CA ASN A 124 -3.99 0.50 -15.87
C ASN A 124 -2.92 0.38 -14.78
N ILE A 125 -2.12 -0.73 -14.76
CA ILE A 125 -1.02 -0.95 -13.80
C ILE A 125 0.33 -0.65 -14.47
N SER A 126 1.20 0.05 -13.75
CA SER A 126 2.62 0.23 -14.07
C SER A 126 3.47 -0.18 -12.88
N ILE A 127 4.33 -1.20 -13.02
CA ILE A 127 5.21 -1.66 -11.95
C ILE A 127 6.60 -1.07 -12.12
N ILE A 128 7.06 -0.39 -11.07
CA ILE A 128 8.42 0.14 -10.94
C ILE A 128 9.22 -0.82 -10.06
N ASN A 129 9.94 -1.77 -10.70
CA ASN A 129 10.82 -2.70 -10.00
C ASN A 129 12.10 -1.98 -9.59
N SER A 130 12.05 -1.28 -8.47
CA SER A 130 13.15 -0.46 -7.95
C SER A 130 12.99 -0.20 -6.47
N HIS A 131 14.11 0.13 -5.80
CA HIS A 131 14.06 0.66 -4.44
C HIS A 131 13.34 2.02 -4.41
N VAL A 132 12.55 2.26 -3.37
CA VAL A 132 11.70 3.46 -3.24
C VAL A 132 12.47 4.78 -3.40
N MET A 133 13.71 4.87 -2.90
CA MET A 133 14.56 6.06 -3.05
C MET A 133 14.83 6.47 -4.51
N HIS A 134 14.64 5.57 -5.45
CA HIS A 134 14.90 5.83 -6.87
C HIS A 134 13.64 6.13 -7.67
N THR A 135 12.46 6.13 -7.05
CA THR A 135 11.16 6.30 -7.71
C THR A 135 11.12 7.54 -8.62
N LYS A 136 11.69 8.66 -8.16
CA LYS A 136 11.73 9.93 -8.94
C LYS A 136 12.33 9.79 -10.35
N LYS A 137 13.16 8.77 -10.61
CA LYS A 137 13.76 8.52 -11.94
C LYS A 137 12.77 7.96 -12.95
N TYR A 138 11.65 7.40 -12.46
CA TYR A 138 10.63 6.72 -13.26
C TYR A 138 9.34 7.54 -13.40
N LEU A 139 9.27 8.70 -12.73
CA LEU A 139 8.12 9.57 -12.77
C LEU A 139 8.38 10.76 -13.70
N ASP A 140 7.37 11.13 -14.47
CA ASP A 140 7.40 12.35 -15.26
C ASP A 140 7.38 13.58 -14.35
N LYS A 141 7.99 14.69 -14.80
CA LYS A 141 8.06 15.92 -14.00
C LYS A 141 6.68 16.49 -13.65
N ASP A 142 5.72 16.31 -14.55
CA ASP A 142 4.36 16.83 -14.41
C ASP A 142 3.40 15.78 -13.83
N GLN A 143 3.91 14.59 -13.47
CA GLN A 143 3.11 13.55 -12.81
C GLN A 143 2.48 14.11 -11.54
N LYS A 144 1.21 13.77 -11.30
CA LYS A 144 0.50 14.05 -10.05
C LYS A 144 -0.16 12.80 -9.53
N PHE A 145 -0.29 12.72 -8.22
CA PHE A 145 -0.97 11.62 -7.54
C PHE A 145 -2.10 12.15 -6.66
N SER A 146 -3.28 11.61 -6.87
CA SER A 146 -4.45 11.87 -6.05
C SER A 146 -4.52 10.98 -4.83
N PHE A 147 -3.88 9.80 -4.91
CA PHE A 147 -3.80 8.82 -3.83
C PHE A 147 -2.41 8.18 -3.80
N VAL A 148 -1.83 8.15 -2.62
CA VAL A 148 -0.55 7.51 -2.31
C VAL A 148 -0.80 6.49 -1.22
N TYR A 149 -0.33 5.25 -1.38
CA TYR A 149 -0.36 4.23 -0.35
C TYR A 149 1.07 3.87 0.05
N ILE A 150 1.38 3.91 1.34
CA ILE A 150 2.70 3.62 1.90
C ILE A 150 2.56 2.38 2.79
N ASP A 151 3.29 1.30 2.43
CA ASP A 151 3.32 0.01 3.10
C ASP A 151 4.75 -0.54 2.99
N VAL A 152 5.68 0.12 3.72
CA VAL A 152 7.12 -0.21 3.68
C VAL A 152 7.70 -0.48 5.05
N ASP A 153 6.87 -0.44 6.10
CA ASP A 153 7.16 -0.86 7.47
C ASP A 153 8.29 -0.10 8.19
N LEU A 154 9.18 0.56 7.46
CA LEU A 154 10.46 1.05 7.98
C LEU A 154 10.57 2.58 7.94
N TYR A 155 11.25 3.15 8.93
CA TYR A 155 11.48 4.59 9.05
C TYR A 155 12.16 5.21 7.82
N LYS A 156 13.33 4.67 7.38
CA LYS A 156 14.10 5.30 6.30
C LYS A 156 13.37 5.26 4.95
N PRO A 157 12.81 4.14 4.48
CA PRO A 157 12.03 4.10 3.25
C PRO A 157 10.84 5.04 3.29
N THR A 158 10.09 5.09 4.42
CA THR A 158 8.93 5.99 4.58
C THR A 158 9.35 7.46 4.44
N MET A 159 10.44 7.88 5.12
CA MET A 159 10.97 9.24 4.98
C MET A 159 11.38 9.56 3.53
N GLN A 160 12.04 8.62 2.84
CA GLN A 160 12.43 8.80 1.43
C GLN A 160 11.21 8.96 0.52
N ILE A 161 10.16 8.19 0.75
CA ILE A 161 8.90 8.28 0.01
C ILE A 161 8.27 9.66 0.24
N LEU A 162 8.12 10.09 1.49
CA LEU A 162 7.52 11.37 1.85
C LEU A 162 8.29 12.55 1.24
N ASP A 163 9.63 12.51 1.27
CA ASP A 163 10.48 13.54 0.64
C ASP A 163 10.34 13.59 -0.88
N ILE A 164 10.01 12.48 -1.53
CA ILE A 164 9.74 12.42 -2.96
C ILE A 164 8.31 12.90 -3.25
N ILE A 165 7.33 12.27 -2.57
CA ILE A 165 5.92 12.37 -2.96
C ILE A 165 5.30 13.74 -2.69
N LYS A 166 5.82 14.51 -1.73
CA LYS A 166 5.36 15.88 -1.43
C LYS A 166 5.36 16.81 -2.64
N ASP A 167 6.23 16.57 -3.63
CA ASP A 167 6.31 17.34 -4.87
C ASP A 167 5.27 16.91 -5.93
N TYR A 168 4.66 15.74 -5.74
CA TYR A 168 3.74 15.11 -6.69
C TYR A 168 2.28 15.09 -6.24
N VAL A 169 2.00 15.41 -4.97
CA VAL A 169 0.63 15.54 -4.47
C VAL A 169 0.08 16.94 -4.70
N VAL A 170 -1.23 17.04 -4.88
CA VAL A 170 -1.96 18.29 -5.07
C VAL A 170 -2.99 18.47 -3.97
N LYS A 171 -3.59 19.66 -3.87
CA LYS A 171 -4.64 19.91 -2.88
C LYS A 171 -5.74 18.86 -2.93
N GLY A 172 -6.05 18.28 -1.78
CA GLY A 172 -7.01 17.20 -1.59
C GLY A 172 -6.44 15.79 -1.78
N SER A 173 -5.19 15.64 -2.27
CA SER A 173 -4.54 14.33 -2.37
C SER A 173 -4.48 13.64 -1.01
N ILE A 174 -4.68 12.33 -1.02
CA ILE A 174 -4.64 11.47 0.17
C ILE A 174 -3.34 10.68 0.18
N ILE A 175 -2.58 10.76 1.27
CA ILE A 175 -1.44 9.88 1.56
C ILE A 175 -1.89 8.94 2.67
N CYS A 176 -1.96 7.66 2.37
CA CYS A 176 -2.44 6.60 3.26
C CYS A 176 -1.26 5.78 3.75
N PHE A 177 -1.19 5.55 5.06
CA PHE A 177 -0.19 4.74 5.73
C PHE A 177 -0.82 3.43 6.17
N ASP A 178 -0.13 2.32 5.90
CA ASP A 178 -0.58 1.01 6.37
C ASP A 178 -0.45 0.92 7.89
N GLU A 179 0.69 1.35 8.45
CA GLU A 179 1.00 1.29 9.87
C GLU A 179 1.46 2.65 10.45
N GLY A 180 0.76 3.73 10.11
CA GLY A 180 1.11 5.08 10.55
C GLY A 180 0.92 5.34 12.07
N ASN A 181 0.18 4.48 12.76
CA ASN A 181 -0.09 4.53 14.20
C ASN A 181 -0.02 3.13 14.86
N ASN A 182 0.85 2.25 14.36
CA ASN A 182 0.95 0.87 14.80
C ASN A 182 2.23 0.65 15.61
N GLU A 183 2.10 0.19 16.88
CA GLU A 183 3.24 -0.10 17.76
C GLU A 183 4.14 -1.23 17.26
N ASP A 184 3.66 -2.07 16.34
CA ASP A 184 4.47 -3.13 15.74
C ASP A 184 5.40 -2.59 14.66
N PHE A 185 5.09 -1.43 14.05
CA PHE A 185 5.89 -0.77 13.02
C PHE A 185 6.25 0.68 13.40
N PRO A 186 6.98 0.88 14.54
CA PRO A 186 7.25 2.21 15.08
C PRO A 186 8.10 3.08 14.16
N GLY A 187 8.77 2.49 13.17
CA GLY A 187 9.55 3.22 12.18
C GLY A 187 8.70 4.04 11.24
N GLU A 188 7.60 3.48 10.74
CA GLU A 188 6.67 4.19 9.85
C GLU A 188 5.95 5.31 10.61
N GLN A 189 5.47 5.03 11.82
CA GLN A 189 4.88 6.03 12.70
C GLN A 189 5.85 7.20 12.97
N LYS A 190 7.11 6.91 13.30
CA LYS A 190 8.11 7.94 13.58
C LYS A 190 8.39 8.82 12.36
N ALA A 191 8.43 8.24 11.17
CA ALA A 191 8.59 8.98 9.93
C ALA A 191 7.42 9.94 9.66
N LEU A 192 6.19 9.49 9.88
CA LEU A 192 4.99 10.30 9.78
C LEU A 192 5.03 11.50 10.75
N GLU A 193 5.36 11.26 12.03
CA GLU A 193 5.48 12.32 13.04
C GLU A 193 6.48 13.40 12.62
N GLU A 194 7.71 13.01 12.23
CA GLU A 194 8.75 13.96 11.81
C GLU A 194 8.40 14.70 10.51
N PHE A 195 7.68 14.06 9.60
CA PHE A 195 7.19 14.72 8.40
C PHE A 195 6.18 15.82 8.74
N LEU A 196 5.23 15.55 9.63
CA LEU A 196 4.25 16.53 10.09
C LEU A 196 4.91 17.70 10.87
N GLU A 197 5.94 17.42 11.66
CA GLU A 197 6.72 18.48 12.33
C GLU A 197 7.42 19.43 11.33
N ARG A 198 7.87 18.91 10.16
CA ARG A 198 8.47 19.72 9.09
C ARG A 198 7.45 20.51 8.27
N TYR A 199 6.21 20.01 8.17
CA TYR A 199 5.16 20.57 7.32
C TYR A 199 3.83 20.74 8.09
N PRO A 200 3.80 21.48 9.23
CA PRO A 200 2.70 21.48 10.18
C PRO A 200 1.37 21.99 9.61
N ASP A 201 1.42 22.89 8.61
CA ASP A 201 0.23 23.53 8.05
C ASP A 201 -0.16 22.99 6.67
N GLU A 202 0.57 21.98 6.16
CA GLU A 202 0.39 21.52 4.77
C GLU A 202 -0.55 20.33 4.64
N TYR A 203 -0.86 19.63 5.74
CA TYR A 203 -1.67 18.43 5.75
C TYR A 203 -2.67 18.44 6.90
N ASP A 204 -3.86 17.88 6.66
CA ASP A 204 -4.76 17.44 7.70
C ASP A 204 -4.52 15.95 7.95
N ILE A 205 -4.64 15.51 9.21
CA ILE A 205 -4.50 14.11 9.60
C ILE A 205 -5.86 13.53 9.98
N GLU A 206 -6.15 12.31 9.50
CA GLU A 206 -7.30 11.51 9.94
C GLU A 206 -6.79 10.13 10.39
N TYR A 207 -7.22 9.68 11.57
CA TYR A 207 -7.05 8.31 12.04
C TYR A 207 -8.23 7.48 11.60
N LEU A 208 -7.96 6.30 11.05
CA LEU A 208 -8.98 5.38 10.57
C LEU A 208 -9.31 4.37 11.66
N ASP A 209 -10.57 3.96 11.74
CA ASP A 209 -11.00 2.86 12.60
C ASP A 209 -10.82 1.53 11.87
N CYS A 210 -9.55 1.20 11.60
CA CYS A 210 -9.12 0.01 10.87
C CYS A 210 -7.74 -0.39 11.38
N GLU A 211 -7.44 -1.68 11.44
CA GLU A 211 -6.11 -2.16 11.85
C GLU A 211 -5.04 -1.73 10.85
N CYS A 212 -5.31 -1.89 9.56
CA CYS A 212 -4.46 -1.49 8.43
C CYS A 212 -5.35 -1.23 7.18
N PRO A 213 -5.27 -0.05 6.56
CA PRO A 213 -4.49 1.13 6.93
C PRO A 213 -5.11 1.88 8.12
N ASP A 214 -4.28 2.59 8.88
CA ASP A 214 -4.72 3.23 10.14
C ASP A 214 -4.64 4.76 10.15
N VAL A 215 -3.88 5.39 9.23
CA VAL A 215 -3.72 6.85 9.16
C VAL A 215 -3.75 7.36 7.72
N ILE A 216 -4.37 8.51 7.52
CA ILE A 216 -4.24 9.26 6.26
C ILE A 216 -3.84 10.71 6.50
N LEU A 217 -3.08 11.27 5.55
CA LEU A 217 -2.86 12.70 5.41
C LEU A 217 -3.62 13.22 4.20
N ILE A 218 -4.24 14.40 4.33
CA ILE A 218 -4.91 15.10 3.24
C ILE A 218 -4.15 16.39 2.97
N LYS A 219 -3.65 16.58 1.74
CA LYS A 219 -2.94 17.78 1.32
C LYS A 219 -3.88 18.99 1.29
N LYS A 220 -3.53 20.09 1.99
CA LYS A 220 -4.30 21.35 2.04
C LYS A 220 -4.23 22.19 0.80
#